data_bffef0c3914a6c8dbcafe46e1910ec6b
#
_entry.id   bffef0c3914a6c8dbcafe46e1910ec6b
#
_cell.length_a   1.000
_cell.length_b   1.000
_cell.length_c   1.000
_cell.angle_alpha   90.00
_cell.angle_beta   90.00
_cell.angle_gamma   90.00
#
_symmetry.space_group_name_H-M   'P 1'
#
loop_
_entity.id
_entity.type
_entity.pdbx_description
1 polymer ?
#
loop_
_entity_poly.entity_id
_entity_poly.type
_entity_poly.pdbx_seq_one_letter_code
_entity_poly.pdbx_strand_id
1 'polypeptide(L)'
;MYKRQSKDRVPILLHDDTLDRTTNGSGLAIDYDYENIKKLDAGKFFYKENTNIFVPKLEDILSLCTNNNGNLNIELKPNKNFEKENVYQVYKLTKNLNQIDIFFSSFDMISILEISKLYPQSTRSFLLDDFKEYNIDDLISISIKHDLKICGLNIDLVTADIIKKIKESNIAITVYSDKNINLSSANDIFSIGVDSIFVDNPLDLLGKF
;
A
#
# COMPACT_ATOMS: atom_id res chain seq x y z
N MET A 1 2.60 -2.70 -0.73
CA MET A 1 3.99 -2.27 -0.98
C MET A 1 4.03 -0.77 -1.22
N TYR A 2 4.77 0.00 -0.42
CA TYR A 2 4.74 1.47 -0.34
C TYR A 2 5.56 2.11 -1.46
N LYS A 3 5.01 3.15 -2.11
CA LYS A 3 5.65 3.84 -3.25
C LYS A 3 5.89 5.31 -2.95
N ARG A 4 7.15 5.61 -2.67
CA ARG A 4 7.69 6.97 -2.65
C ARG A 4 8.34 7.28 -3.99
N GLN A 5 8.92 8.45 -4.14
CA GLN A 5 9.75 8.79 -5.29
C GLN A 5 11.02 9.51 -4.86
N SER A 6 12.08 9.31 -5.62
CA SER A 6 13.33 10.05 -5.54
C SER A 6 13.20 11.45 -6.14
N LYS A 7 14.22 12.29 -6.01
CA LYS A 7 14.29 13.64 -6.61
C LYS A 7 14.14 13.59 -8.13
N ASP A 8 14.77 12.65 -8.78
CA ASP A 8 14.66 12.39 -10.22
C ASP A 8 13.39 11.60 -10.61
N ARG A 9 12.40 11.51 -9.67
CA ARG A 9 11.05 10.97 -9.87
C ARG A 9 10.97 9.48 -10.18
N VAL A 10 11.97 8.72 -9.77
CA VAL A 10 11.95 7.26 -9.85
C VAL A 10 11.06 6.73 -8.71
N PRO A 11 9.99 5.94 -9.00
CA PRO A 11 9.21 5.27 -7.96
C PRO A 11 10.06 4.21 -7.25
N ILE A 12 10.19 4.33 -5.92
CA ILE A 12 10.98 3.46 -5.06
C ILE A 12 10.13 2.79 -4.00
N LEU A 13 10.59 1.66 -3.47
CA LEU A 13 9.96 0.97 -2.35
C LEU A 13 10.53 1.48 -1.03
N LEU A 14 9.88 2.45 -0.45
CA LEU A 14 10.24 3.00 0.83
C LEU A 14 8.97 3.31 1.63
N HIS A 15 8.90 2.89 2.88
CA HIS A 15 7.73 3.14 3.71
C HIS A 15 7.64 4.62 4.12
N ASP A 16 8.70 5.12 4.73
CA ASP A 16 8.76 6.47 5.28
C ASP A 16 9.10 7.49 4.16
N ASP A 17 8.88 8.75 4.41
CA ASP A 17 9.37 9.83 3.54
C ASP A 17 10.87 10.09 3.73
N THR A 18 11.42 9.65 4.88
CA THR A 18 12.86 9.72 5.18
C THR A 18 13.57 8.37 5.01
N LEU A 19 14.89 8.45 4.86
CA LEU A 19 15.79 7.29 4.70
C LEU A 19 16.20 6.67 6.04
N ASP A 20 16.01 7.40 7.14
CA ASP A 20 16.65 7.19 8.44
C ASP A 20 16.33 5.86 9.10
N ARG A 21 15.05 5.41 9.08
CA ARG A 21 14.61 4.23 9.82
C ARG A 21 15.00 2.92 9.16
N THR A 22 15.00 2.89 7.84
CA THR A 22 15.12 1.63 7.08
C THR A 22 16.38 1.55 6.23
N THR A 23 17.24 2.58 6.23
CA THR A 23 18.52 2.56 5.52
C THR A 23 19.63 3.17 6.36
N ASN A 24 20.86 3.04 5.94
CA ASN A 24 22.01 3.75 6.54
C ASN A 24 22.17 5.19 6.04
N GLY A 25 21.20 5.72 5.27
CA GLY A 25 21.12 7.12 4.87
C GLY A 25 20.31 7.96 5.86
N SER A 26 20.15 9.25 5.56
CA SER A 26 19.35 10.19 6.37
C SER A 26 18.67 11.24 5.50
N GLY A 27 17.61 11.88 6.02
CA GLY A 27 16.85 12.92 5.35
C GLY A 27 15.77 12.40 4.41
N LEU A 28 15.11 13.34 3.72
CA LEU A 28 13.99 13.01 2.84
C LEU A 28 14.46 12.30 1.56
N ALA A 29 13.83 11.19 1.20
CA ALA A 29 14.16 10.45 -0.02
C ALA A 29 14.00 11.29 -1.29
N ILE A 30 13.04 12.24 -1.29
CA ILE A 30 12.79 13.14 -2.43
C ILE A 30 13.91 14.15 -2.67
N ASP A 31 14.83 14.32 -1.73
CA ASP A 31 15.98 15.22 -1.89
C ASP A 31 17.16 14.57 -2.63
N TYR A 32 17.12 13.25 -2.84
CA TYR A 32 18.19 12.46 -3.44
C TYR A 32 17.76 11.81 -4.76
N ASP A 33 18.65 11.85 -5.76
CA ASP A 33 18.47 11.06 -6.98
C ASP A 33 18.58 9.56 -6.66
N TYR A 34 17.89 8.73 -7.42
CA TYR A 34 17.87 7.28 -7.16
C TYR A 34 19.26 6.66 -7.15
N GLU A 35 20.17 7.16 -7.99
CA GLU A 35 21.57 6.71 -8.03
C GLU A 35 22.30 6.86 -6.68
N ASN A 36 21.86 7.78 -5.82
CA ASN A 36 22.39 7.93 -4.47
C ASN A 36 21.65 7.01 -3.50
N ILE A 37 20.31 6.91 -3.62
CA ILE A 37 19.48 6.05 -2.75
C ILE A 37 19.86 4.58 -2.89
N LYS A 38 20.12 4.10 -4.11
CA LYS A 38 20.47 2.69 -4.37
C LYS A 38 21.82 2.24 -3.78
N LYS A 39 22.65 3.19 -3.33
CA LYS A 39 23.91 2.89 -2.66
C LYS A 39 23.76 2.67 -1.16
N LEU A 40 22.58 2.98 -0.63
CA LEU A 40 22.27 2.83 0.79
C LEU A 40 21.94 1.37 1.11
N ASP A 41 22.37 0.95 2.30
CA ASP A 41 22.08 -0.38 2.82
C ASP A 41 20.73 -0.37 3.55
N ALA A 42 19.72 -0.99 2.95
CA ALA A 42 18.36 -1.11 3.49
C ALA A 42 18.17 -2.35 4.39
N GLY A 43 19.17 -3.21 4.52
CA GLY A 43 19.14 -4.39 5.41
C GLY A 43 19.82 -4.18 6.75
N LYS A 44 20.70 -3.17 6.85
CA LYS A 44 21.61 -2.96 7.98
C LYS A 44 20.94 -2.99 9.34
N PHE A 45 19.82 -2.29 9.50
CA PHE A 45 19.16 -2.20 10.82
C PHE A 45 18.41 -3.48 11.19
N PHE A 46 17.86 -4.19 10.21
CA PHE A 46 17.16 -5.45 10.42
C PHE A 46 18.14 -6.58 10.78
N TYR A 47 19.20 -6.74 9.99
CA TYR A 47 20.19 -7.80 10.18
C TYR A 47 21.27 -7.44 11.20
N LYS A 48 21.35 -6.17 11.65
CA LYS A 48 22.37 -5.65 12.59
C LYS A 48 23.83 -5.79 12.08
N GLU A 49 24.00 -5.85 10.77
CA GLU A 49 25.27 -5.94 10.06
C GLU A 49 25.19 -5.21 8.72
N ASN A 50 26.31 -4.98 8.08
CA ASN A 50 26.31 -4.43 6.73
C ASN A 50 25.83 -5.51 5.74
N THR A 51 24.87 -5.12 4.90
CA THR A 51 24.30 -5.99 3.87
C THR A 51 24.51 -5.40 2.48
N ASN A 52 24.15 -6.17 1.46
CA ASN A 52 24.08 -5.67 0.07
C ASN A 52 22.62 -5.48 -0.38
N ILE A 53 21.73 -5.21 0.55
CA ILE A 53 20.30 -5.00 0.29
C ILE A 53 20.07 -3.51 0.08
N PHE A 54 19.58 -3.14 -1.08
CA PHE A 54 19.30 -1.73 -1.40
C PHE A 54 17.81 -1.47 -1.55
N VAL A 55 17.43 -0.17 -1.52
CA VAL A 55 16.07 0.28 -1.81
C VAL A 55 15.75 0.00 -3.28
N PRO A 56 14.82 -0.92 -3.59
CA PRO A 56 14.52 -1.28 -4.97
C PRO A 56 13.63 -0.23 -5.65
N LYS A 57 13.69 -0.18 -6.98
CA LYS A 57 12.72 0.53 -7.80
C LYS A 57 11.42 -0.27 -7.91
N LEU A 58 10.32 0.42 -8.20
CA LEU A 58 9.07 -0.24 -8.55
C LEU A 58 9.23 -1.17 -9.76
N GLU A 59 9.99 -0.77 -10.78
CA GLU A 59 10.25 -1.59 -11.97
C GLU A 59 10.85 -2.95 -11.65
N ASP A 60 11.77 -3.03 -10.67
CA ASP A 60 12.40 -4.28 -10.26
C ASP A 60 11.37 -5.26 -9.69
N ILE A 61 10.42 -4.73 -8.90
CA ILE A 61 9.37 -5.54 -8.29
C ILE A 61 8.29 -5.92 -9.31
N LEU A 62 7.92 -5.03 -10.21
CA LEU A 62 7.01 -5.36 -11.30
C LEU A 62 7.58 -6.50 -12.16
N SER A 63 8.87 -6.44 -12.48
CA SER A 63 9.56 -7.51 -13.20
C SER A 63 9.57 -8.82 -12.40
N LEU A 64 9.83 -8.77 -11.10
CA LEU A 64 9.80 -9.93 -10.21
C LEU A 64 8.41 -10.58 -10.18
N CYS A 65 7.35 -9.78 -9.97
CA CYS A 65 5.97 -10.26 -9.95
C CYS A 65 5.56 -10.86 -11.29
N THR A 66 5.87 -10.19 -12.40
CA THR A 66 5.57 -10.70 -13.76
C THR A 66 6.24 -12.04 -14.03
N ASN A 67 7.52 -12.17 -13.68
CA ASN A 67 8.27 -13.41 -13.90
C ASN A 67 7.80 -14.59 -13.02
N ASN A 68 7.09 -14.31 -11.93
CA ASN A 68 6.60 -15.32 -10.98
C ASN A 68 5.06 -15.41 -10.91
N ASN A 69 4.33 -14.79 -11.83
CA ASN A 69 2.87 -14.71 -11.84
C ASN A 69 2.28 -14.21 -10.50
N GLY A 70 2.96 -13.25 -9.87
CA GLY A 70 2.59 -12.70 -8.58
C GLY A 70 1.69 -11.47 -8.74
N ASN A 71 0.60 -11.40 -7.99
CA ASN A 71 -0.24 -10.20 -7.91
C ASN A 71 0.38 -9.14 -6.99
N LEU A 72 0.03 -7.86 -7.19
CA LEU A 72 0.68 -6.77 -6.49
C LEU A 72 -0.30 -5.72 -5.99
N ASN A 73 -0.30 -5.46 -4.67
CA ASN A 73 -0.85 -4.23 -4.13
C ASN A 73 0.22 -3.12 -4.16
N ILE A 74 -0.08 -2.03 -4.84
CA ILE A 74 0.75 -0.82 -4.86
C ILE A 74 0.10 0.23 -3.97
N GLU A 75 0.64 0.44 -2.79
CA GLU A 75 0.23 1.57 -1.95
C GLU A 75 0.91 2.85 -2.44
N LEU A 76 0.09 3.79 -2.92
CA LEU A 76 0.52 5.12 -3.30
C LEU A 76 0.75 5.96 -2.04
N LYS A 77 1.99 6.33 -1.79
CA LYS A 77 2.40 7.06 -0.58
C LYS A 77 3.25 8.27 -0.99
N PRO A 78 2.62 9.30 -1.57
CA PRO A 78 3.34 10.46 -2.11
C PRO A 78 3.99 11.30 -1.02
N ASN A 79 4.99 12.08 -1.39
CA ASN A 79 5.40 13.22 -0.60
C ASN A 79 4.39 14.35 -0.82
N LYS A 80 4.19 15.18 0.19
CA LYS A 80 3.27 16.32 0.14
C LYS A 80 3.58 17.23 -1.08
N ASN A 81 2.57 17.63 -1.82
CA ASN A 81 2.60 18.40 -3.07
C ASN A 81 3.13 17.63 -4.30
N PHE A 82 3.40 16.33 -4.18
CA PHE A 82 3.83 15.46 -5.28
C PHE A 82 2.85 14.32 -5.57
N GLU A 83 1.62 14.40 -5.06
CA GLU A 83 0.61 13.35 -5.12
C GLU A 83 0.35 12.92 -6.56
N LYS A 84 -0.03 13.85 -7.42
CA LYS A 84 -0.34 13.57 -8.84
C LYS A 84 0.87 13.12 -9.63
N GLU A 85 2.04 13.69 -9.36
CA GLU A 85 3.28 13.30 -10.02
C GLU A 85 3.66 11.86 -9.65
N ASN A 86 3.60 11.50 -8.37
CA ASN A 86 3.86 10.15 -7.89
C ASN A 86 2.94 9.14 -8.57
N VAL A 87 1.64 9.42 -8.58
CA VAL A 87 0.63 8.58 -9.23
C VAL A 87 0.90 8.43 -10.73
N TYR A 88 1.24 9.52 -11.41
CA TYR A 88 1.54 9.48 -12.85
C TYR A 88 2.77 8.62 -13.18
N GLN A 89 3.84 8.70 -12.37
CA GLN A 89 5.02 7.86 -12.57
C GLN A 89 4.70 6.37 -12.35
N VAL A 90 3.92 6.03 -11.32
CA VAL A 90 3.46 4.67 -11.08
C VAL A 90 2.57 4.18 -12.23
N TYR A 91 1.59 4.99 -12.66
CA TYR A 91 0.72 4.66 -13.77
C TYR A 91 1.50 4.36 -15.06
N LYS A 92 2.51 5.15 -15.40
CA LYS A 92 3.34 4.90 -16.60
C LYS A 92 3.99 3.52 -16.59
N LEU A 93 4.40 3.04 -15.43
CA LEU A 93 5.03 1.73 -15.28
C LEU A 93 4.03 0.57 -15.31
N THR A 94 2.77 0.82 -14.93
CA THR A 94 1.78 -0.24 -14.72
C THR A 94 0.74 -0.36 -15.84
N LYS A 95 0.46 0.70 -16.59
CA LYS A 95 -0.67 0.79 -17.54
C LYS A 95 -0.70 -0.29 -18.65
N ASN A 96 0.45 -0.86 -18.99
CA ASN A 96 0.57 -1.87 -20.05
C ASN A 96 0.88 -3.29 -19.51
N LEU A 97 0.87 -3.46 -18.18
CA LEU A 97 1.09 -4.77 -17.56
C LEU A 97 -0.24 -5.52 -17.48
N ASN A 98 -0.36 -6.60 -18.29
CA ASN A 98 -1.56 -7.43 -18.36
C ASN A 98 -1.31 -8.86 -17.84
N GLN A 99 -0.08 -9.15 -17.38
CA GLN A 99 0.34 -10.49 -16.95
C GLN A 99 0.10 -10.74 -15.45
N ILE A 100 -0.13 -9.68 -14.69
CA ILE A 100 -0.35 -9.74 -13.24
C ILE A 100 -1.50 -8.81 -12.85
N ASP A 101 -2.23 -9.18 -11.81
CA ASP A 101 -3.23 -8.30 -11.24
C ASP A 101 -2.56 -7.26 -10.33
N ILE A 102 -2.85 -6.00 -10.62
CA ILE A 102 -2.37 -4.87 -9.82
C ILE A 102 -3.57 -4.16 -9.23
N PHE A 103 -3.58 -3.99 -7.92
CA PHE A 103 -4.50 -3.07 -7.28
C PHE A 103 -3.75 -1.94 -6.56
N PHE A 104 -4.41 -0.80 -6.41
CA PHE A 104 -3.83 0.38 -5.80
C PHE A 104 -4.52 0.68 -4.48
N SER A 105 -3.74 1.08 -3.50
CA SER A 105 -4.28 1.56 -2.22
C SER A 105 -3.59 2.85 -1.81
N SER A 106 -4.26 3.68 -1.03
CA SER A 106 -3.66 4.90 -0.47
C SER A 106 -4.46 5.43 0.71
N PHE A 107 -3.77 6.04 1.66
CA PHE A 107 -4.34 6.95 2.68
C PHE A 107 -4.56 8.36 2.12
N ASP A 108 -3.96 8.69 0.99
CA ASP A 108 -4.06 9.99 0.37
C ASP A 108 -5.19 10.04 -0.65
N MET A 109 -6.18 10.89 -0.38
CA MET A 109 -7.36 11.04 -1.23
C MET A 109 -6.99 11.56 -2.63
N ILE A 110 -6.03 12.48 -2.74
CA ILE A 110 -5.62 13.04 -4.03
C ILE A 110 -5.06 11.92 -4.91
N SER A 111 -4.25 11.03 -4.33
CA SER A 111 -3.69 9.86 -5.04
C SER A 111 -4.78 8.91 -5.53
N ILE A 112 -5.78 8.60 -4.70
CA ILE A 112 -6.91 7.74 -5.09
C ILE A 112 -7.72 8.37 -6.22
N LEU A 113 -8.02 9.66 -6.13
CA LEU A 113 -8.75 10.36 -7.17
C LEU A 113 -7.97 10.44 -8.48
N GLU A 114 -6.67 10.64 -8.41
CA GLU A 114 -5.83 10.73 -9.60
C GLU A 114 -5.67 9.39 -10.31
N ILE A 115 -5.39 8.30 -9.56
CA ILE A 115 -5.31 6.96 -10.18
C ILE A 115 -6.67 6.51 -10.72
N SER A 116 -7.79 6.93 -10.10
CA SER A 116 -9.14 6.67 -10.60
C SER A 116 -9.40 7.31 -11.97
N LYS A 117 -8.83 8.46 -12.24
CA LYS A 117 -8.92 9.13 -13.54
C LYS A 117 -8.01 8.48 -14.59
N LEU A 118 -6.76 8.20 -14.22
CA LEU A 118 -5.75 7.69 -15.14
C LEU A 118 -5.99 6.22 -15.50
N TYR A 119 -6.50 5.43 -14.54
CA TYR A 119 -6.69 3.99 -14.68
C TYR A 119 -8.03 3.54 -14.08
N PRO A 120 -9.18 3.96 -14.68
CA PRO A 120 -10.51 3.74 -14.10
C PRO A 120 -10.88 2.26 -13.95
N GLN A 121 -10.33 1.37 -14.77
CA GLN A 121 -10.57 -0.07 -14.69
C GLN A 121 -9.75 -0.79 -13.62
N SER A 122 -8.76 -0.13 -12.99
CA SER A 122 -7.96 -0.76 -11.94
C SER A 122 -8.76 -0.94 -10.65
N THR A 123 -8.44 -1.97 -9.88
CA THR A 123 -8.94 -2.14 -8.51
C THR A 123 -8.25 -1.14 -7.60
N ARG A 124 -9.03 -0.45 -6.77
CA ARG A 124 -8.54 0.62 -5.89
C ARG A 124 -9.17 0.54 -4.51
N SER A 125 -8.40 0.95 -3.50
CA SER A 125 -8.81 0.98 -2.10
C SER A 125 -8.38 2.28 -1.43
N PHE A 126 -9.31 3.00 -0.83
CA PHE A 126 -8.98 4.07 0.10
C PHE A 126 -8.78 3.46 1.49
N LEU A 127 -7.70 3.89 2.17
CA LEU A 127 -7.31 3.36 3.47
C LEU A 127 -7.62 4.38 4.57
N LEU A 128 -8.18 3.92 5.70
CA LEU A 128 -8.38 4.73 6.90
C LEU A 128 -7.57 4.18 8.07
N ASP A 129 -6.77 5.05 8.67
CA ASP A 129 -5.97 4.78 9.86
C ASP A 129 -6.70 5.20 11.14
N ASP A 130 -7.46 6.28 11.07
CA ASP A 130 -8.28 6.79 12.17
C ASP A 130 -9.50 7.57 11.62
N PHE A 131 -10.34 8.09 12.51
CA PHE A 131 -11.53 8.87 12.17
C PHE A 131 -11.36 10.39 12.33
N LYS A 132 -10.15 10.92 12.26
CA LYS A 132 -9.90 12.35 12.41
C LYS A 132 -10.36 13.17 11.20
N GLU A 133 -10.08 12.67 10.01
CA GLU A 133 -10.40 13.39 8.76
C GLU A 133 -11.65 12.83 8.09
N TYR A 134 -11.78 11.50 8.05
CA TYR A 134 -12.89 10.79 7.42
C TYR A 134 -13.51 9.80 8.40
N ASN A 135 -14.82 9.75 8.45
CA ASN A 135 -15.56 8.72 9.17
C ASN A 135 -16.02 7.60 8.22
N ILE A 136 -16.74 6.61 8.74
CA ILE A 136 -17.23 5.47 7.93
C ILE A 136 -18.23 5.89 6.86
N ASP A 137 -19.09 6.87 7.13
CA ASP A 137 -20.06 7.36 6.13
C ASP A 137 -19.35 8.09 4.98
N ASP A 138 -18.30 8.84 5.30
CA ASP A 138 -17.43 9.47 4.31
C ASP A 138 -16.73 8.40 3.44
N LEU A 139 -16.14 7.37 4.06
CA LEU A 139 -15.48 6.27 3.36
C LEU A 139 -16.45 5.57 2.38
N ILE A 140 -17.66 5.24 2.83
CA ILE A 140 -18.69 4.61 2.01
C ILE A 140 -19.09 5.54 0.85
N SER A 141 -19.37 6.81 1.14
CA SER A 141 -19.76 7.81 0.14
C SER A 141 -18.68 8.00 -0.92
N ILE A 142 -17.42 8.10 -0.52
CA ILE A 142 -16.26 8.21 -1.40
C ILE A 142 -16.12 6.94 -2.26
N SER A 143 -16.24 5.77 -1.64
CA SER A 143 -16.11 4.49 -2.34
C SER A 143 -17.18 4.34 -3.43
N ILE A 144 -18.44 4.65 -3.12
CA ILE A 144 -19.54 4.62 -4.09
C ILE A 144 -19.28 5.64 -5.23
N LYS A 145 -18.99 6.89 -4.87
CA LYS A 145 -18.80 7.99 -5.82
C LYS A 145 -17.67 7.73 -6.83
N HIS A 146 -16.61 7.06 -6.39
CA HIS A 146 -15.40 6.84 -7.18
C HIS A 146 -15.21 5.39 -7.61
N ASP A 147 -16.25 4.55 -7.44
CA ASP A 147 -16.25 3.14 -7.82
C ASP A 147 -15.09 2.34 -7.19
N LEU A 148 -14.81 2.61 -5.90
CA LEU A 148 -13.85 1.83 -5.15
C LEU A 148 -14.54 0.57 -4.63
N LYS A 149 -14.09 -0.58 -5.07
CA LYS A 149 -14.69 -1.88 -4.71
C LYS A 149 -14.20 -2.43 -3.38
N ILE A 150 -13.11 -1.87 -2.87
CA ILE A 150 -12.44 -2.30 -1.64
C ILE A 150 -12.15 -1.06 -0.80
N CYS A 151 -12.28 -1.17 0.50
CA CYS A 151 -11.72 -0.20 1.46
C CYS A 151 -10.77 -0.89 2.43
N GLY A 152 -9.82 -0.14 2.98
CA GLY A 152 -8.89 -0.64 3.98
C GLY A 152 -9.06 0.06 5.32
N LEU A 153 -9.05 -0.71 6.41
CA LEU A 153 -9.19 -0.19 7.76
C LEU A 153 -8.02 -0.64 8.65
N ASN A 154 -7.53 0.27 9.50
CA ASN A 154 -6.71 -0.15 10.62
C ASN A 154 -7.53 -1.08 11.52
N ILE A 155 -6.91 -2.14 12.05
CA ILE A 155 -7.55 -3.12 12.94
C ILE A 155 -8.24 -2.48 14.15
N ASP A 156 -7.70 -1.37 14.65
CA ASP A 156 -8.25 -0.64 15.80
C ASP A 156 -9.61 0.04 15.50
N LEU A 157 -9.96 0.19 14.21
CA LEU A 157 -11.26 0.72 13.78
C LEU A 157 -12.31 -0.39 13.57
N VAL A 158 -11.92 -1.65 13.63
CA VAL A 158 -12.75 -2.78 13.23
C VAL A 158 -13.73 -3.17 14.34
N THR A 159 -15.04 -3.06 14.06
CA THR A 159 -16.12 -3.60 14.88
C THR A 159 -17.13 -4.30 13.99
N ALA A 160 -17.94 -5.22 14.55
CA ALA A 160 -18.98 -5.91 13.79
C ALA A 160 -19.99 -4.93 13.15
N ASP A 161 -20.35 -3.84 13.83
CA ASP A 161 -21.28 -2.83 13.31
C ASP A 161 -20.68 -2.06 12.13
N ILE A 162 -19.40 -1.67 12.20
CA ILE A 162 -18.70 -0.99 11.11
C ILE A 162 -18.59 -1.92 9.89
N ILE A 163 -18.17 -3.16 10.10
CA ILE A 163 -18.07 -4.15 9.02
C ILE A 163 -19.43 -4.37 8.35
N LYS A 164 -20.49 -4.59 9.15
CA LYS A 164 -21.85 -4.73 8.62
C LYS A 164 -22.27 -3.53 7.77
N LYS A 165 -22.05 -2.31 8.28
CA LYS A 165 -22.42 -1.07 7.59
C LYS A 165 -21.73 -0.93 6.23
N ILE A 166 -20.44 -1.23 6.14
CA ILE A 166 -19.67 -1.18 4.89
C ILE A 166 -20.17 -2.27 3.91
N LYS A 167 -20.39 -3.50 4.40
CA LYS A 167 -20.88 -4.63 3.58
C LYS A 167 -22.28 -4.37 2.99
N GLU A 168 -23.16 -3.67 3.69
CA GLU A 168 -24.47 -3.25 3.16
C GLU A 168 -24.35 -2.37 1.91
N SER A 169 -23.20 -1.72 1.71
CA SER A 169 -22.87 -0.93 0.51
C SER A 169 -22.13 -1.74 -0.58
N ASN A 170 -22.02 -3.06 -0.42
CA ASN A 170 -21.35 -3.97 -1.35
C ASN A 170 -19.88 -3.61 -1.62
N ILE A 171 -19.18 -3.15 -0.57
CA ILE A 171 -17.76 -2.81 -0.58
C ILE A 171 -17.02 -3.92 0.16
N ALA A 172 -15.97 -4.48 -0.44
CA ALA A 172 -15.07 -5.42 0.20
C ALA A 172 -14.16 -4.72 1.21
N ILE A 173 -13.76 -5.43 2.25
CA ILE A 173 -12.98 -4.86 3.35
C ILE A 173 -11.66 -5.61 3.49
N THR A 174 -10.57 -4.84 3.49
CA THR A 174 -9.25 -5.33 3.90
C THR A 174 -8.84 -4.68 5.21
N VAL A 175 -8.16 -5.43 6.07
CA VAL A 175 -7.69 -4.93 7.37
C VAL A 175 -6.17 -5.02 7.44
N TYR A 176 -5.55 -3.99 7.99
CA TYR A 176 -4.13 -3.93 8.28
C TYR A 176 -3.90 -3.54 9.75
N SER A 177 -2.67 -3.73 10.23
CA SER A 177 -2.28 -3.40 11.60
C SER A 177 -0.82 -2.97 11.62
N ASP A 178 -0.46 -2.11 12.58
CA ASP A 178 0.94 -1.78 12.89
C ASP A 178 1.73 -2.96 13.46
N LYS A 179 1.02 -3.98 13.93
CA LYS A 179 1.61 -5.24 14.43
C LYS A 179 1.17 -6.39 13.52
N ASN A 180 2.04 -7.40 13.37
CA ASN A 180 1.67 -8.57 12.61
C ASN A 180 0.39 -9.21 13.16
N ILE A 181 -0.60 -9.43 12.27
CA ILE A 181 -1.86 -10.09 12.61
C ILE A 181 -1.57 -11.59 12.73
N ASN A 182 -1.74 -12.14 13.93
CA ASN A 182 -1.58 -13.57 14.19
C ASN A 182 -2.85 -14.36 13.88
N LEU A 183 -2.78 -15.70 13.94
CA LEU A 183 -3.90 -16.59 13.60
C LEU A 183 -5.16 -16.33 14.46
N SER A 184 -5.02 -16.06 15.75
CA SER A 184 -6.17 -15.76 16.61
C SER A 184 -6.88 -14.49 16.17
N SER A 185 -6.13 -13.39 16.02
CA SER A 185 -6.68 -12.11 15.55
C SER A 185 -7.29 -12.23 14.14
N ALA A 186 -6.65 -13.00 13.25
CA ALA A 186 -7.16 -13.25 11.92
C ALA A 186 -8.51 -13.97 11.94
N ASN A 187 -8.66 -15.02 12.78
CA ASN A 187 -9.93 -15.73 12.96
C ASN A 187 -11.04 -14.79 13.46
N ASP A 188 -10.74 -13.95 14.46
CA ASP A 188 -11.70 -13.00 15.02
C ASP A 188 -12.17 -12.00 13.95
N ILE A 189 -11.23 -11.44 13.18
CA ILE A 189 -11.51 -10.48 12.11
C ILE A 189 -12.34 -11.11 10.98
N PHE A 190 -11.99 -12.29 10.51
CA PHE A 190 -12.76 -12.99 9.48
C PHE A 190 -14.15 -13.39 9.96
N SER A 191 -14.30 -13.76 11.25
CA SER A 191 -15.60 -14.17 11.81
C SER A 191 -16.66 -13.08 11.77
N ILE A 192 -16.25 -11.80 11.75
CA ILE A 192 -17.16 -10.64 11.66
C ILE A 192 -17.38 -10.14 10.23
N GLY A 193 -16.79 -10.83 9.20
CA GLY A 193 -17.10 -10.57 7.80
C GLY A 193 -16.06 -9.76 7.03
N VAL A 194 -14.84 -9.60 7.52
CA VAL A 194 -13.71 -9.01 6.76
C VAL A 194 -13.32 -9.96 5.62
N ASP A 195 -12.99 -9.41 4.45
CA ASP A 195 -12.69 -10.20 3.24
C ASP A 195 -11.20 -10.55 3.11
N SER A 196 -10.32 -9.70 3.61
CA SER A 196 -8.86 -9.90 3.52
C SER A 196 -8.10 -9.14 4.60
N ILE A 197 -6.86 -9.57 4.84
CA ILE A 197 -5.96 -8.92 5.80
C ILE A 197 -4.56 -8.76 5.20
N PHE A 198 -3.84 -7.73 5.65
CA PHE A 198 -2.40 -7.61 5.41
C PHE A 198 -1.64 -8.27 6.56
N VAL A 199 -0.65 -9.08 6.23
CA VAL A 199 0.18 -9.78 7.22
C VAL A 199 1.66 -9.70 6.83
N ASP A 200 2.54 -9.60 7.82
CA ASP A 200 3.99 -9.58 7.60
C ASP A 200 4.54 -10.98 7.37
N ASN A 201 3.97 -11.99 8.02
CA ASN A 201 4.37 -13.39 7.87
C ASN A 201 3.20 -14.27 7.41
N PRO A 202 2.99 -14.40 6.10
CA PRO A 202 1.88 -15.21 5.57
C PRO A 202 2.02 -16.71 5.86
N LEU A 203 3.24 -17.22 6.12
CA LEU A 203 3.47 -18.64 6.40
C LEU A 203 2.75 -19.11 7.68
N ASP A 204 2.55 -18.22 8.66
CA ASP A 204 1.84 -18.54 9.90
C ASP A 204 0.34 -18.80 9.67
N LEU A 205 -0.20 -18.34 8.54
CA LEU A 205 -1.62 -18.35 8.20
C LEU A 205 -1.97 -19.25 7.02
N LEU A 206 -0.99 -19.65 6.20
CA LEU A 206 -1.24 -20.50 5.02
C LEU A 206 -1.86 -21.83 5.39
N GLY A 207 -3.00 -22.15 4.74
CA GLY A 207 -3.74 -23.41 4.95
C GLY A 207 -4.45 -23.52 6.30
N LYS A 208 -4.69 -22.38 6.97
CA LYS A 208 -5.42 -22.31 8.25
C LYS A 208 -6.89 -21.86 8.10
N PHE A 209 -7.29 -21.41 6.91
CA PHE A 209 -8.65 -20.97 6.56
C PHE A 209 -9.24 -21.80 5.43
#